data_48a13dad006cd6babd416a1e2cfc041a
#
_entry.id   48a13dad006cd6babd416a1e2cfc041a
#
_cell.length_a   1.000
_cell.length_b   1.000
_cell.length_c   1.000
_cell.angle_alpha   90.00
_cell.angle_beta   90.00
_cell.angle_gamma   90.00
#
_symmetry.space_group_name_H-M   'P 1'
#
loop_
_entity.id
_entity.type
_entity.pdbx_description
1 polymer ?
#
loop_
_entity_poly.entity_id
_entity_poly.type
_entity_poly.pdbx_seq_one_letter_code
_entity_poly.pdbx_strand_id
1 'polypeptide(L)'
;LTSSNSLLREEHLTDKKCNELCKMFEHASDTDNSPHTHQLQNGVIVHSELLLNYLQKNYPDLYLISSTTKVLTDFQDFLTEINREDFRYIVPDFRLNKVFDKLDLMSQHQKDKVEFLCNECCWFGCKDRKTCYESVSRKNLGNPAPEFHCASPDGGNGYRFSKAMENPGFISVDDIQNIYMPMGFSN
;
A
#
# COMPACT_ATOMS: atom_id res chain seq x y z
N LEU A 1 7.39 3.10 -7.09
CA LEU A 1 7.15 1.75 -7.62
C LEU A 1 6.15 0.97 -6.78
N THR A 2 5.35 0.11 -7.40
CA THR A 2 4.39 -0.74 -6.68
C THR A 2 4.59 -2.20 -7.05
N SER A 3 4.79 -3.04 -6.05
CA SER A 3 4.77 -4.50 -6.19
C SER A 3 3.73 -5.10 -5.25
N SER A 4 2.52 -5.27 -5.76
CA SER A 4 1.39 -5.84 -5.03
C SER A 4 1.35 -7.37 -5.08
N ASN A 5 2.35 -8.01 -5.70
CA ASN A 5 2.35 -9.45 -5.86
C ASN A 5 2.65 -10.16 -4.55
N SER A 6 1.66 -10.93 -4.05
CA SER A 6 1.75 -11.65 -2.78
C SER A 6 2.40 -13.03 -2.87
N LEU A 7 2.61 -13.55 -4.09
CA LEU A 7 3.00 -14.93 -4.35
C LEU A 7 4.38 -15.04 -5.04
N LEU A 8 5.24 -14.05 -4.81
CA LEU A 8 6.61 -14.07 -5.34
C LEU A 8 7.40 -15.26 -4.79
N ARG A 9 8.29 -15.79 -5.63
CA ARG A 9 9.28 -16.81 -5.30
C ARG A 9 10.68 -16.30 -5.65
N GLU A 10 11.71 -16.95 -5.17
CA GLU A 10 13.10 -16.54 -5.40
C GLU A 10 13.45 -16.41 -6.89
N GLU A 11 12.92 -17.28 -7.75
CA GLU A 11 13.10 -17.23 -9.19
C GLU A 11 12.64 -15.90 -9.83
N HIS A 12 11.62 -15.25 -9.26
CA HIS A 12 11.11 -13.97 -9.74
C HIS A 12 12.02 -12.78 -9.37
N LEU A 13 12.86 -12.92 -8.34
CA LEU A 13 13.81 -11.89 -7.92
C LEU A 13 14.94 -11.66 -8.93
N THR A 14 15.15 -12.62 -9.83
CA THR A 14 16.18 -12.55 -10.87
C THR A 14 15.71 -11.86 -12.16
N ASP A 15 14.47 -11.36 -12.22
CA ASP A 15 13.96 -10.66 -13.39
C ASP A 15 14.80 -9.40 -13.69
N LYS A 16 15.41 -9.37 -14.87
CA LYS A 16 16.35 -8.32 -15.26
C LYS A 16 15.66 -6.95 -15.37
N LYS A 17 14.44 -6.90 -15.93
CA LYS A 17 13.72 -5.64 -16.14
C LYS A 17 13.31 -5.02 -14.81
N CYS A 18 12.82 -5.84 -13.88
CA CYS A 18 12.47 -5.37 -12.54
C CYS A 18 13.70 -4.86 -11.79
N ASN A 19 14.83 -5.57 -11.89
CA ASN A 19 16.07 -5.15 -11.24
C ASN A 19 16.66 -3.87 -11.86
N GLU A 20 16.64 -3.72 -13.17
CA GLU A 20 17.07 -2.49 -13.84
C GLU A 20 16.16 -1.30 -13.45
N LEU A 21 14.86 -1.55 -13.34
CA LEU A 21 13.92 -0.53 -12.88
C LEU A 21 14.22 -0.10 -11.44
N CYS A 22 14.51 -1.04 -10.53
CA CYS A 22 14.91 -0.72 -9.15
C CYS A 22 16.19 0.15 -9.12
N LYS A 23 17.21 -0.20 -9.92
CA LYS A 23 18.45 0.59 -10.06
C LYS A 23 18.16 2.01 -10.55
N MET A 24 17.33 2.15 -11.58
CA MET A 24 16.96 3.47 -12.10
C MET A 24 16.27 4.32 -11.04
N PHE A 25 15.37 3.75 -10.25
CA PHE A 25 14.67 4.47 -9.18
C PHE A 25 15.59 4.81 -8.01
N GLU A 26 16.51 3.93 -7.65
CA GLU A 26 17.49 4.18 -6.60
C GLU A 26 18.42 5.36 -6.97
N HIS A 27 18.88 5.43 -8.22
CA HIS A 27 19.79 6.49 -8.69
C HIS A 27 19.10 7.77 -9.20
N ALA A 28 17.79 7.73 -9.46
CA ALA A 28 17.07 8.90 -9.98
C ALA A 28 17.01 10.08 -8.99
N SER A 29 17.32 9.83 -7.72
CA SER A 29 17.45 10.89 -6.71
C SER A 29 18.67 11.80 -6.91
N ASP A 30 19.68 11.37 -7.69
CA ASP A 30 20.96 12.06 -7.81
C ASP A 30 21.01 13.12 -8.92
N THR A 31 19.96 13.26 -9.74
CA THR A 31 20.02 14.06 -10.98
C THR A 31 19.47 15.47 -10.88
N ASP A 32 18.86 15.87 -9.76
CA ASP A 32 18.37 17.24 -9.61
C ASP A 32 19.33 18.11 -8.77
N ASN A 33 20.21 18.82 -9.45
CA ASN A 33 21.15 19.79 -8.87
C ASN A 33 20.47 21.08 -8.35
N SER A 34 19.17 21.06 -8.06
CA SER A 34 18.49 22.22 -7.50
C SER A 34 18.90 22.46 -6.04
N PRO A 35 19.29 23.67 -5.64
CA PRO A 35 19.76 23.98 -4.28
C PRO A 35 18.67 23.85 -3.19
N HIS A 36 17.45 23.46 -3.54
CA HIS A 36 16.31 23.30 -2.63
C HIS A 36 15.79 21.86 -2.56
N THR A 37 16.43 20.91 -3.21
CA THR A 37 16.03 19.51 -3.13
C THR A 37 16.61 18.87 -1.86
N HIS A 38 15.78 18.71 -0.86
CA HIS A 38 15.93 17.56 0.04
C HIS A 38 16.06 16.33 -0.86
N GLN A 39 17.08 15.53 -0.65
CA GLN A 39 17.33 14.28 -1.38
C GLN A 39 16.01 13.47 -1.48
N LEU A 40 15.35 13.57 -2.64
CA LEU A 40 14.09 12.90 -2.89
C LEU A 40 14.40 11.41 -3.05
N GLN A 41 14.24 10.66 -1.98
CA GLN A 41 14.32 9.22 -2.06
C GLN A 41 13.08 8.68 -2.78
N ASN A 42 13.28 7.73 -3.66
CA ASN A 42 12.21 6.96 -4.26
C ASN A 42 11.86 5.75 -3.39
N GLY A 43 10.63 5.24 -3.51
CA GLY A 43 10.17 4.12 -2.71
C GLY A 43 9.46 3.03 -3.49
N VAL A 44 9.33 1.89 -2.85
CA VAL A 44 8.63 0.73 -3.38
C VAL A 44 7.53 0.28 -2.41
N ILE A 45 6.30 0.19 -2.90
CA ILE A 45 5.18 -0.43 -2.17
C ILE A 45 5.32 -1.94 -2.30
N VAL A 46 5.42 -2.63 -1.16
CA VAL A 46 5.75 -4.06 -1.09
C VAL A 46 4.70 -4.83 -0.31
N HIS A 47 4.30 -5.98 -0.86
CA HIS A 47 3.47 -6.96 -0.16
C HIS A 47 4.32 -8.11 0.42
N SER A 48 5.23 -8.66 -0.39
CA SER A 48 5.97 -9.89 -0.11
C SER A 48 7.16 -9.65 0.81
N GLU A 49 7.27 -10.40 1.90
CA GLU A 49 8.46 -10.39 2.77
C GLU A 49 9.73 -10.83 2.04
N LEU A 50 9.60 -11.75 1.08
CA LEU A 50 10.71 -12.16 0.24
C LEU A 50 11.27 -10.97 -0.57
N LEU A 51 10.37 -10.17 -1.17
CA LEU A 51 10.77 -8.97 -1.92
C LEU A 51 11.30 -7.89 -0.99
N LEU A 52 10.70 -7.70 0.19
CA LEU A 52 11.19 -6.76 1.20
C LEU A 52 12.66 -7.02 1.52
N ASN A 53 12.99 -8.24 1.93
CA ASN A 53 14.36 -8.63 2.26
C ASN A 53 15.33 -8.48 1.07
N TYR A 54 14.86 -8.79 -0.12
CA TYR A 54 15.66 -8.64 -1.33
C TYR A 54 15.98 -7.18 -1.63
N LEU A 55 15.00 -6.28 -1.54
CA LEU A 55 15.17 -4.85 -1.80
C LEU A 55 16.07 -4.21 -0.75
N GLN A 56 15.89 -4.49 0.53
CA GLN A 56 16.75 -3.98 1.59
C GLN A 56 18.22 -4.35 1.39
N LYS A 57 18.48 -5.55 0.89
CA LYS A 57 19.84 -6.04 0.65
C LYS A 57 20.48 -5.45 -0.60
N ASN A 58 19.73 -5.29 -1.68
CA ASN A 58 20.27 -4.99 -3.02
C ASN A 58 20.05 -3.54 -3.47
N TYR A 59 19.09 -2.83 -2.84
CA TYR A 59 18.69 -1.46 -3.16
C TYR A 59 18.41 -0.66 -1.88
N PRO A 60 19.44 -0.46 -1.02
CA PRO A 60 19.27 0.11 0.32
C PRO A 60 18.83 1.58 0.33
N ASP A 61 19.02 2.31 -0.76
CA ASP A 61 18.62 3.72 -0.87
C ASP A 61 17.14 3.90 -1.22
N LEU A 62 16.43 2.80 -1.55
CA LEU A 62 14.98 2.82 -1.72
C LEU A 62 14.28 2.70 -0.35
N TYR A 63 13.36 3.61 -0.05
CA TYR A 63 12.48 3.37 1.10
C TYR A 63 11.33 2.41 0.75
N LEU A 64 10.85 1.68 1.73
CA LEU A 64 9.83 0.66 1.54
C LEU A 64 8.52 1.07 2.21
N ILE A 65 7.41 0.73 1.55
CA ILE A 65 6.05 1.02 1.99
C ILE A 65 5.28 -0.29 2.09
N SER A 66 4.65 -0.54 3.23
CA SER A 66 3.79 -1.72 3.37
C SER A 66 2.48 -1.53 2.62
N SER A 67 2.16 -2.52 1.79
CA SER A 67 1.01 -2.46 0.88
C SER A 67 -0.33 -2.74 1.57
N THR A 68 -1.36 -1.97 1.23
CA THR A 68 -2.76 -2.28 1.58
C THR A 68 -3.23 -3.65 1.10
N THR A 69 -2.55 -4.26 0.12
CA THR A 69 -2.88 -5.60 -0.37
C THR A 69 -2.62 -6.71 0.66
N LYS A 70 -1.91 -6.42 1.76
CA LYS A 70 -1.80 -7.31 2.93
C LYS A 70 -3.16 -7.52 3.62
N VAL A 71 -4.11 -6.61 3.42
CA VAL A 71 -5.48 -6.69 3.92
C VAL A 71 -5.52 -6.82 5.45
N LEU A 72 -4.77 -5.96 6.14
CA LEU A 72 -4.76 -5.88 7.61
C LEU A 72 -6.02 -5.15 8.06
N THR A 73 -7.08 -5.90 8.36
CA THR A 73 -8.39 -5.36 8.75
C THR A 73 -8.58 -5.24 10.25
N ASP A 74 -7.77 -5.95 11.03
CA ASP A 74 -7.71 -5.79 12.47
C ASP A 74 -6.77 -4.64 12.84
N PHE A 75 -7.19 -3.78 13.76
CA PHE A 75 -6.40 -2.61 14.15
C PHE A 75 -5.11 -2.99 14.89
N GLN A 76 -5.11 -4.11 15.63
CA GLN A 76 -3.92 -4.57 16.33
C GLN A 76 -2.88 -5.13 15.37
N ASP A 77 -3.32 -5.84 14.32
CA ASP A 77 -2.43 -6.28 13.23
C ASP A 77 -1.82 -5.08 12.51
N PHE A 78 -2.63 -4.04 12.25
CA PHE A 78 -2.15 -2.79 11.68
C PHE A 78 -1.13 -2.09 12.58
N LEU A 79 -1.37 -2.02 13.91
CA LEU A 79 -0.41 -1.46 14.86
C LEU A 79 0.90 -2.27 14.89
N THR A 80 0.82 -3.58 14.76
CA THR A 80 2.00 -4.45 14.68
C THR A 80 2.81 -4.11 13.44
N GLU A 81 2.16 -3.94 12.31
CA GLU A 81 2.83 -3.58 11.05
C GLU A 81 3.45 -2.18 11.11
N ILE A 82 2.75 -1.18 11.69
CA ILE A 82 3.23 0.20 11.74
C ILE A 82 4.46 0.38 12.66
N ASN A 83 4.60 -0.48 13.67
CA ASN A 83 5.75 -0.48 14.56
C ASN A 83 7.00 -1.15 13.95
N ARG A 84 6.91 -1.70 12.75
CA ARG A 84 8.08 -2.25 12.04
C ARG A 84 8.96 -1.12 11.52
N GLU A 85 10.26 -1.26 11.71
CA GLU A 85 11.26 -0.30 11.22
C GLU A 85 11.62 -0.50 9.74
N ASP A 86 11.17 -1.61 9.14
CA ASP A 86 11.40 -1.93 7.73
C ASP A 86 10.71 -0.95 6.77
N PHE A 87 9.63 -0.32 7.23
CA PHE A 87 8.79 0.51 6.40
C PHE A 87 8.82 1.98 6.82
N ARG A 88 8.98 2.84 5.82
CA ARG A 88 8.82 4.29 6.00
C ARG A 88 7.35 4.66 6.13
N TYR A 89 6.48 4.05 5.32
CA TYR A 89 5.04 4.24 5.36
C TYR A 89 4.30 2.91 5.32
N ILE A 90 3.10 2.91 5.87
CA ILE A 90 2.18 1.79 5.85
C ILE A 90 0.84 2.26 5.30
N VAL A 91 0.35 1.56 4.27
CA VAL A 91 -0.98 1.82 3.71
C VAL A 91 -1.99 0.87 4.36
N PRO A 92 -2.84 1.35 5.27
CA PRO A 92 -3.83 0.52 5.94
C PRO A 92 -4.86 -0.04 4.96
N ASP A 93 -5.59 -1.06 5.39
CA ASP A 93 -6.82 -1.41 4.70
C ASP A 93 -7.84 -0.27 4.88
N PHE A 94 -8.48 0.13 3.80
CA PHE A 94 -9.40 1.29 3.77
C PHE A 94 -10.57 1.20 4.77
N ARG A 95 -10.87 0.01 5.27
CA ARG A 95 -11.87 -0.20 6.33
C ARG A 95 -11.43 0.38 7.68
N LEU A 96 -10.13 0.62 7.85
CA LEU A 96 -9.58 1.27 9.04
C LEU A 96 -9.52 2.80 8.91
N ASN A 97 -9.84 3.36 7.74
CA ASN A 97 -9.69 4.79 7.50
C ASN A 97 -10.45 5.66 8.51
N LYS A 98 -11.64 5.26 8.95
CA LYS A 98 -12.51 6.06 9.81
C LYS A 98 -12.72 5.47 11.22
N VAL A 99 -11.80 4.67 11.72
CA VAL A 99 -11.83 4.20 13.12
C VAL A 99 -11.19 5.25 14.03
N PHE A 100 -11.76 6.45 14.04
CA PHE A 100 -11.19 7.65 14.64
C PHE A 100 -10.83 7.50 16.12
N ASP A 101 -11.66 6.79 16.89
CA ASP A 101 -11.42 6.47 18.30
C ASP A 101 -10.09 5.76 18.54
N LYS A 102 -9.68 4.91 17.62
CA LYS A 102 -8.41 4.17 17.67
C LYS A 102 -7.27 4.96 17.04
N LEU A 103 -7.52 5.63 15.91
CA LEU A 103 -6.53 6.45 15.21
C LEU A 103 -6.04 7.61 16.09
N ASP A 104 -6.92 8.21 16.90
CA ASP A 104 -6.58 9.31 17.80
C ASP A 104 -5.59 8.89 18.90
N LEU A 105 -5.66 7.64 19.34
CA LEU A 105 -4.80 7.08 20.39
C LEU A 105 -3.37 6.74 19.89
N MET A 106 -3.11 6.80 18.59
CA MET A 106 -1.79 6.52 18.02
C MET A 106 -0.80 7.62 18.41
N SER A 107 0.46 7.21 18.65
CA SER A 107 1.55 8.17 18.85
C SER A 107 1.82 8.97 17.57
N GLN A 108 2.42 10.18 17.69
CA GLN A 108 2.77 10.97 16.51
C GLN A 108 3.68 10.21 15.55
N HIS A 109 4.68 9.49 16.07
CA HIS A 109 5.56 8.64 15.27
C HIS A 109 4.79 7.60 14.43
N GLN A 110 3.74 6.99 15.00
CA GLN A 110 2.88 6.07 14.24
C GLN A 110 2.04 6.80 13.19
N LYS A 111 1.46 7.96 13.54
CA LYS A 111 0.67 8.79 12.62
C LYS A 111 1.49 9.24 11.41
N ASP A 112 2.76 9.61 11.62
CA ASP A 112 3.68 10.04 10.56
C ASP A 112 4.01 8.93 9.55
N LYS A 113 3.78 7.65 9.92
CA LYS A 113 4.00 6.50 9.05
C LYS A 113 2.74 6.06 8.28
N VAL A 114 1.57 6.60 8.58
CA VAL A 114 0.33 6.19 7.89
C VAL A 114 0.19 6.92 6.56
N GLU A 115 -0.03 6.16 5.49
CA GLU A 115 -0.41 6.69 4.18
C GLU A 115 -1.82 6.18 3.83
N PHE A 116 -2.82 7.06 3.88
CA PHE A 116 -4.20 6.67 3.66
C PHE A 116 -4.57 6.51 2.19
N LEU A 117 -5.26 5.43 1.87
CA LEU A 117 -5.90 5.23 0.57
C LEU A 117 -7.29 5.88 0.59
N CYS A 118 -7.38 7.13 0.12
CA CYS A 118 -8.56 7.97 0.27
C CYS A 118 -9.75 7.53 -0.58
N ASN A 119 -9.51 6.93 -1.75
CA ASN A 119 -10.50 6.67 -2.80
C ASN A 119 -10.59 5.20 -3.20
N GLU A 120 -10.44 4.30 -2.23
CA GLU A 120 -10.58 2.87 -2.50
C GLU A 120 -12.00 2.56 -2.97
N CYS A 121 -12.05 1.72 -3.93
CA CYS A 121 -13.25 1.44 -4.63
C CYS A 121 -13.76 0.02 -4.41
N CYS A 122 -13.01 -0.81 -3.72
CA CYS A 122 -13.47 -2.15 -3.35
C CYS A 122 -14.70 -2.05 -2.43
N TRP A 123 -15.63 -3.00 -2.60
CA TRP A 123 -16.80 -3.05 -1.71
C TRP A 123 -16.37 -3.15 -0.25
N PHE A 124 -16.90 -2.27 0.59
CA PHE A 124 -16.54 -2.17 2.01
C PHE A 124 -16.79 -3.49 2.78
N GLY A 125 -17.87 -4.20 2.44
CA GLY A 125 -18.23 -5.49 3.03
C GLY A 125 -17.46 -6.72 2.49
N CYS A 126 -16.49 -6.53 1.58
CA CYS A 126 -15.78 -7.64 0.94
C CYS A 126 -14.94 -8.43 1.95
N LYS A 127 -15.21 -9.74 2.07
CA LYS A 127 -14.43 -10.68 2.90
C LYS A 127 -13.32 -11.38 2.10
N ASP A 128 -13.38 -11.30 0.77
CA ASP A 128 -12.53 -12.07 -0.14
C ASP A 128 -11.41 -11.23 -0.77
N ARG A 129 -11.16 -10.02 -0.24
CA ARG A 129 -10.18 -9.09 -0.80
C ARG A 129 -8.78 -9.71 -0.90
N LYS A 130 -8.36 -10.46 0.13
CA LYS A 130 -7.07 -11.15 0.12
C LYS A 130 -7.00 -12.19 -1.00
N THR A 131 -8.02 -13.03 -1.12
CA THR A 131 -8.13 -14.04 -2.18
C THR A 131 -8.16 -13.41 -3.57
N CYS A 132 -8.82 -12.24 -3.71
CA CYS A 132 -8.82 -11.46 -4.93
C CYS A 132 -7.38 -11.06 -5.33
N TYR A 133 -6.60 -10.49 -4.42
CA TYR A 133 -5.21 -10.12 -4.68
C TYR A 133 -4.32 -11.32 -4.99
N GLU A 134 -4.52 -12.45 -4.32
CA GLU A 134 -3.81 -13.70 -4.62
C GLU A 134 -4.14 -14.21 -6.02
N SER A 135 -5.42 -14.14 -6.44
CA SER A 135 -5.81 -14.51 -7.80
C SER A 135 -5.15 -13.62 -8.86
N VAL A 136 -5.12 -12.30 -8.62
CA VAL A 136 -4.41 -11.35 -9.49
C VAL A 136 -2.91 -11.68 -9.52
N SER A 137 -2.32 -11.97 -8.36
CA SER A 137 -0.90 -12.33 -8.26
C SER A 137 -0.56 -13.58 -9.08
N ARG A 138 -1.40 -14.63 -9.01
CA ARG A 138 -1.23 -15.84 -9.82
C ARG A 138 -1.27 -15.53 -11.31
N LYS A 139 -2.26 -14.75 -11.76
CA LYS A 139 -2.37 -14.35 -13.17
C LYS A 139 -1.15 -13.57 -13.64
N ASN A 140 -0.67 -12.63 -12.83
CA ASN A 140 0.52 -11.83 -13.17
C ASN A 140 1.80 -12.67 -13.27
N LEU A 141 1.88 -13.76 -12.52
CA LEU A 141 3.01 -14.70 -12.56
C LEU A 141 2.85 -15.80 -13.63
N GLY A 142 1.79 -15.73 -14.46
CA GLY A 142 1.52 -16.77 -15.46
C GLY A 142 1.12 -18.13 -14.86
N ASN A 143 0.76 -18.17 -13.58
CA ASN A 143 0.34 -19.39 -12.91
C ASN A 143 -1.15 -19.66 -13.16
N PRO A 144 -1.60 -20.94 -13.22
CA PRO A 144 -3.01 -21.25 -13.21
C PRO A 144 -3.69 -20.61 -12.00
N ALA A 145 -4.75 -19.85 -12.25
CA ALA A 145 -5.56 -19.27 -11.20
C ALA A 145 -7.01 -19.76 -11.38
N PRO A 146 -7.66 -20.20 -10.32
CA PRO A 146 -9.10 -20.43 -10.38
C PRO A 146 -9.78 -19.11 -10.79
N GLU A 147 -10.89 -19.22 -11.50
CA GLU A 147 -11.67 -18.06 -11.84
C GLU A 147 -12.19 -17.41 -10.54
N PHE A 148 -11.85 -16.15 -10.35
CA PHE A 148 -12.27 -15.40 -9.19
C PHE A 148 -13.41 -14.47 -9.60
N HIS A 149 -14.55 -14.61 -8.94
CA HIS A 149 -15.69 -13.73 -9.12
C HIS A 149 -15.78 -12.77 -7.95
N CYS A 150 -15.91 -11.48 -8.25
CA CYS A 150 -16.07 -10.46 -7.23
C CYS A 150 -17.40 -10.67 -6.48
N ALA A 151 -17.34 -10.75 -5.15
CA ALA A 151 -18.50 -10.92 -4.29
C ALA A 151 -19.28 -9.61 -4.02
N SER A 152 -18.90 -8.49 -4.66
CA SER A 152 -19.63 -7.24 -4.51
C SER A 152 -21.07 -7.38 -5.05
N PRO A 153 -22.04 -6.60 -4.52
CA PRO A 153 -23.42 -6.63 -5.00
C PRO A 153 -23.57 -6.44 -6.52
N ASP A 154 -22.63 -5.72 -7.14
CA ASP A 154 -22.58 -5.47 -8.57
C ASP A 154 -21.74 -6.51 -9.35
N GLY A 155 -21.31 -7.61 -8.70
CA GLY A 155 -20.47 -8.64 -9.33
C GLY A 155 -19.13 -8.13 -9.86
N GLY A 156 -18.65 -6.98 -9.38
CA GLY A 156 -17.47 -6.30 -9.93
C GLY A 156 -17.72 -5.57 -11.24
N ASN A 157 -18.93 -5.66 -11.78
CA ASN A 157 -19.34 -4.93 -12.98
C ASN A 157 -19.76 -3.51 -12.62
N GLY A 158 -19.43 -2.55 -13.48
CA GLY A 158 -19.86 -1.17 -13.30
C GLY A 158 -19.10 -0.42 -12.20
N TYR A 159 -17.85 -0.81 -11.96
CA TYR A 159 -16.93 -0.04 -11.18
C TYR A 159 -16.85 1.40 -11.73
N ARG A 160 -17.39 2.33 -11.00
CA ARG A 160 -17.33 3.76 -11.36
C ARG A 160 -16.60 4.51 -10.25
N PHE A 161 -15.76 5.45 -10.62
CA PHE A 161 -15.07 6.32 -9.66
C PHE A 161 -16.05 7.00 -8.69
N SER A 162 -17.24 7.36 -9.17
CA SER A 162 -18.31 7.93 -8.32
C SER A 162 -18.74 7.01 -7.16
N LYS A 163 -18.63 5.69 -7.31
CA LYS A 163 -18.93 4.74 -6.22
C LYS A 163 -17.87 4.75 -5.11
N ALA A 164 -16.63 5.18 -5.41
CA ALA A 164 -15.63 5.36 -4.36
C ALA A 164 -16.07 6.42 -3.34
N MET A 165 -16.74 7.47 -3.79
CA MET A 165 -17.23 8.55 -2.93
C MET A 165 -18.38 8.09 -2.01
N GLU A 166 -19.09 7.03 -2.36
CA GLU A 166 -20.15 6.41 -1.53
C GLU A 166 -19.59 5.38 -0.54
N ASN A 167 -18.31 5.03 -0.65
CA ASN A 167 -17.67 4.05 0.20
C ASN A 167 -17.53 4.61 1.63
N PRO A 168 -17.95 3.86 2.68
CA PRO A 168 -17.76 4.30 4.07
C PRO A 168 -16.33 4.64 4.46
N GLY A 169 -15.33 4.03 3.77
CA GLY A 169 -13.91 4.32 3.97
C GLY A 169 -13.37 5.48 3.13
N PHE A 170 -14.20 6.15 2.31
CA PHE A 170 -13.77 7.30 1.51
C PHE A 170 -13.35 8.47 2.39
N ILE A 171 -12.21 9.07 2.06
CA ILE A 171 -11.69 10.26 2.73
C ILE A 171 -11.79 11.43 1.74
N SER A 172 -12.61 12.41 2.06
CA SER A 172 -12.75 13.63 1.27
C SER A 172 -11.64 14.64 1.59
N VAL A 173 -11.47 15.64 0.75
CA VAL A 173 -10.59 16.78 1.05
C VAL A 173 -11.01 17.48 2.34
N ASP A 174 -12.31 17.57 2.59
CA ASP A 174 -12.87 18.15 3.80
C ASP A 174 -12.52 17.32 5.06
N ASP A 175 -12.59 15.98 4.95
CA ASP A 175 -12.13 15.09 6.01
C ASP A 175 -10.63 15.30 6.29
N ILE A 176 -9.79 15.41 5.24
CA ILE A 176 -8.35 15.63 5.39
C ILE A 176 -8.10 16.91 6.19
N GLN A 177 -8.71 18.02 5.78
CA GLN A 177 -8.47 19.33 6.37
C GLN A 177 -9.02 19.48 7.79
N ASN A 178 -10.19 18.90 8.06
CA ASN A 178 -10.92 19.15 9.29
C ASN A 178 -10.82 18.01 10.32
N ILE A 179 -10.34 16.84 9.91
CA ILE A 179 -10.24 15.67 10.81
C ILE A 179 -8.80 15.16 10.87
N TYR A 180 -8.24 14.69 9.74
CA TYR A 180 -6.95 14.00 9.75
C TYR A 180 -5.77 14.93 10.08
N MET A 181 -5.71 16.12 9.47
CA MET A 181 -4.65 17.08 9.77
C MET A 181 -4.70 17.56 11.23
N PRO A 182 -5.85 17.94 11.81
CA PRO A 182 -5.96 18.25 13.24
C PRO A 182 -5.61 17.09 14.17
N MET A 183 -5.84 15.84 13.75
CA MET A 183 -5.42 14.65 14.49
C MET A 183 -3.90 14.39 14.40
N GLY A 184 -3.18 15.12 13.56
CA GLY A 184 -1.72 15.00 13.39
C GLY A 184 -1.27 14.07 12.27
N PHE A 185 -2.17 13.65 11.37
CA PHE A 185 -1.77 12.91 10.16
C PHE A 185 -1.30 13.87 9.06
N SER A 186 -0.24 13.49 8.33
CA SER A 186 0.39 14.32 7.30
C SER A 186 0.51 13.62 5.92
N ASN A 187 0.15 12.33 5.84
CA ASN A 187 0.29 11.53 4.60
C ASN A 187 -1.01 10.81 4.24
#